data_e5bb2be32cd7d44bbdeb0151bfba5b3c
#
_entry.id   e5bb2be32cd7d44bbdeb0151bfba5b3c
#
_cell.length_a   1.000
_cell.length_b   1.000
_cell.length_c   1.000
_cell.angle_alpha   90.00
_cell.angle_beta   90.00
_cell.angle_gamma   90.00
#
_symmetry.space_group_name_H-M   'P 1'
#
loop_
_entity.id
_entity.type
_entity.pdbx_description
1 polymer ?
#
loop_
_entity_poly.entity_id
_entity_poly.type
_entity_poly.pdbx_seq_one_letter_code
_entity_poly.pdbx_strand_id
1 'polypeptide(L)'
;DHIPPEKNLVWKAAKLLQERCHITDGIDIYLEKNIPAAAGLAGGSSDCAAALIGINELCGLGLTLGQLCDLGVTLGADVPFCLQKGTMLSEGIGEILTRLPDLSPLWVLLIKPDISVSTGYVYTHLKLDEITSHPDTEHLIDCIRRHDDATLARGLSNVLETVTIPEYPILAELKRFLSDNGAIGSLMSGSGPTTYGLYQDES
;
A
#
# COMPACT_ATOMS: atom_id res chain seq x y z
N ASP A 1 8.72 -14.20 11.71
CA ASP A 1 8.07 -13.34 12.71
C ASP A 1 6.70 -13.90 13.06
N HIS A 2 6.50 -14.24 14.34
CA HIS A 2 5.21 -14.76 14.78
C HIS A 2 4.29 -13.57 15.12
N ILE A 3 3.30 -13.29 14.24
CA ILE A 3 2.27 -12.30 14.50
C ILE A 3 1.17 -12.98 15.32
N PRO A 4 0.85 -12.50 16.54
CA PRO A 4 -0.27 -13.07 17.30
C PRO A 4 -1.57 -13.06 16.48
N PRO A 5 -2.39 -14.12 16.54
CA PRO A 5 -3.61 -14.24 15.71
C PRO A 5 -4.49 -13.00 15.78
N GLU A 6 -4.72 -12.47 16.97
CA GLU A 6 -5.57 -11.30 17.20
C GLU A 6 -5.02 -9.97 16.62
N LYS A 7 -3.74 -9.95 16.23
CA LYS A 7 -3.10 -8.83 15.51
C LYS A 7 -3.01 -9.09 14.00
N ASN A 8 -3.26 -10.32 13.56
CA ASN A 8 -3.20 -10.68 12.16
C ASN A 8 -4.49 -10.28 11.44
N LEU A 9 -4.37 -9.49 10.36
CA LEU A 9 -5.53 -9.01 9.60
C LEU A 9 -6.30 -10.15 8.91
N VAL A 10 -5.62 -11.23 8.53
CA VAL A 10 -6.27 -12.44 7.96
C VAL A 10 -7.20 -13.09 8.97
N TRP A 11 -6.72 -13.25 10.22
CA TRP A 11 -7.55 -13.77 11.31
C TRP A 11 -8.74 -12.85 11.60
N LYS A 12 -8.51 -11.53 11.64
CA LYS A 12 -9.58 -10.55 11.84
C LYS A 12 -10.61 -10.59 10.73
N ALA A 13 -10.19 -10.74 9.47
CA ALA A 13 -11.08 -10.88 8.32
C ALA A 13 -11.98 -12.12 8.44
N ALA A 14 -11.40 -13.27 8.80
CA ALA A 14 -12.15 -14.50 9.03
C ALA A 14 -13.18 -14.33 10.15
N LYS A 15 -12.77 -13.77 11.28
CA LYS A 15 -13.65 -13.49 12.41
C LYS A 15 -14.80 -12.56 12.04
N LEU A 16 -14.49 -11.47 11.34
CA LEU A 16 -15.48 -10.50 10.90
C LEU A 16 -16.55 -11.15 10.01
N LEU A 17 -16.14 -11.97 9.04
CA LEU A 17 -17.08 -12.67 8.17
C LEU A 17 -17.87 -13.76 8.91
N GLN A 18 -17.23 -14.52 9.82
CA GLN A 18 -17.95 -15.49 10.66
C GLN A 18 -19.08 -14.82 11.45
N GLU A 19 -18.80 -13.68 12.07
CA GLU A 19 -19.79 -12.96 12.87
C GLU A 19 -20.88 -12.30 12.02
N ARG A 20 -20.50 -11.63 10.93
CA ARG A 20 -21.44 -10.90 10.07
C ARG A 20 -22.34 -11.80 9.21
N CYS A 21 -21.81 -12.93 8.78
CA CYS A 21 -22.50 -13.86 7.87
C CYS A 21 -22.98 -15.14 8.59
N HIS A 22 -22.83 -15.21 9.92
CA HIS A 22 -23.25 -16.35 10.74
C HIS A 22 -22.64 -17.68 10.27
N ILE A 23 -21.36 -17.69 9.88
CA ILE A 23 -20.65 -18.90 9.50
C ILE A 23 -20.38 -19.73 10.75
N THR A 24 -20.94 -20.93 10.82
CA THR A 24 -20.81 -21.86 11.96
C THR A 24 -19.62 -22.80 11.82
N ASP A 25 -19.14 -23.00 10.59
CA ASP A 25 -18.04 -23.90 10.30
C ASP A 25 -16.69 -23.29 10.69
N GLY A 26 -15.73 -24.14 11.05
CA GLY A 26 -14.33 -23.75 11.23
C GLY A 26 -13.69 -23.36 9.90
N ILE A 27 -12.79 -22.39 9.93
CA ILE A 27 -12.00 -21.97 8.76
C ILE A 27 -10.53 -22.13 9.11
N ASP A 28 -9.83 -23.01 8.38
CA ASP A 28 -8.40 -23.16 8.46
C ASP A 28 -7.73 -22.33 7.38
N ILE A 29 -6.78 -21.47 7.76
CA ILE A 29 -6.06 -20.60 6.85
C ILE A 29 -4.57 -20.84 6.98
N TYR A 30 -3.94 -21.22 5.87
CA TYR A 30 -2.49 -21.26 5.75
C TYR A 30 -2.00 -19.97 5.10
N LEU A 31 -1.14 -19.23 5.81
CA LEU A 31 -0.59 -17.95 5.35
C LEU A 31 0.93 -18.05 5.20
N GLU A 32 1.41 -17.93 3.98
CA GLU A 32 2.84 -17.77 3.67
C GLU A 32 3.17 -16.30 3.43
N LYS A 33 4.04 -15.74 4.29
CA LYS A 33 4.41 -14.32 4.28
C LYS A 33 5.70 -14.10 3.48
N ASN A 34 5.55 -13.66 2.23
CA ASN A 34 6.68 -13.28 1.37
C ASN A 34 6.96 -11.77 1.36
N ILE A 35 5.93 -10.95 1.62
CA ILE A 35 6.11 -9.50 1.79
C ILE A 35 6.50 -9.22 3.24
N PRO A 36 7.65 -8.56 3.50
CA PRO A 36 8.10 -8.25 4.85
C PRO A 36 7.07 -7.43 5.64
N ALA A 37 6.94 -7.71 6.93
CA ALA A 37 6.10 -6.91 7.81
C ALA A 37 6.69 -5.51 8.02
N ALA A 38 5.84 -4.52 8.26
CA ALA A 38 6.22 -3.11 8.49
C ALA A 38 7.16 -2.55 7.41
N ALA A 39 6.93 -2.94 6.15
CA ALA A 39 7.75 -2.53 5.02
C ALA A 39 7.19 -1.34 4.23
N GLY A 40 5.98 -0.87 4.51
CA GLY A 40 5.31 0.16 3.70
C GLY A 40 4.75 -0.39 2.37
N LEU A 41 4.57 -1.71 2.24
CA LEU A 41 4.16 -2.39 1.00
C LEU A 41 2.74 -2.98 1.08
N ALA A 42 1.93 -2.56 2.02
CA ALA A 42 0.55 -3.02 2.24
C ALA A 42 0.37 -4.55 2.29
N GLY A 43 1.43 -5.32 2.64
CA GLY A 43 1.40 -6.78 2.64
C GLY A 43 0.32 -7.37 3.55
N GLY A 44 0.10 -6.80 4.74
CA GLY A 44 -0.98 -7.22 5.63
C GLY A 44 -2.37 -6.93 5.08
N SER A 45 -2.54 -5.80 4.40
CA SER A 45 -3.81 -5.42 3.77
C SER A 45 -4.12 -6.28 2.56
N SER A 46 -3.10 -6.66 1.76
CA SER A 46 -3.28 -7.58 0.63
C SER A 46 -3.66 -8.99 1.09
N ASP A 47 -3.03 -9.50 2.16
CA ASP A 47 -3.40 -10.78 2.76
C ASP A 47 -4.84 -10.75 3.29
N CYS A 48 -5.23 -9.66 3.95
CA CYS A 48 -6.60 -9.44 4.43
C CYS A 48 -7.62 -9.45 3.29
N ALA A 49 -7.34 -8.72 2.20
CA ALA A 49 -8.19 -8.68 1.02
C ALA A 49 -8.35 -10.07 0.40
N ALA A 50 -7.25 -10.84 0.29
CA ALA A 50 -7.28 -12.21 -0.20
C ALA A 50 -8.13 -13.11 0.70
N ALA A 51 -8.02 -12.97 2.03
CA ALA A 51 -8.84 -13.72 2.97
C ALA A 51 -10.34 -13.37 2.85
N LEU A 52 -10.68 -12.09 2.72
CA LEU A 52 -12.07 -11.66 2.52
C LEU A 52 -12.67 -12.27 1.24
N ILE A 53 -11.94 -12.21 0.12
CA ILE A 53 -12.38 -12.79 -1.16
C ILE A 53 -12.51 -14.32 -1.02
N GLY A 54 -11.45 -14.98 -0.53
CA GLY A 54 -11.42 -16.44 -0.45
C GLY A 54 -12.52 -17.03 0.44
N ILE A 55 -12.79 -16.42 1.60
CA ILE A 55 -13.87 -16.86 2.50
C ILE A 55 -15.24 -16.56 1.87
N ASN A 56 -15.42 -15.41 1.22
CA ASN A 56 -16.65 -15.09 0.51
C ASN A 56 -16.98 -16.14 -0.56
N GLU A 57 -16.00 -16.57 -1.32
CA GLU A 57 -16.15 -17.60 -2.35
C GLU A 57 -16.34 -18.98 -1.74
N LEU A 58 -15.49 -19.38 -0.80
CA LEU A 58 -15.51 -20.71 -0.17
C LEU A 58 -16.83 -21.00 0.53
N CYS A 59 -17.37 -20.02 1.24
CA CYS A 59 -18.61 -20.14 2.00
C CYS A 59 -19.85 -19.74 1.20
N GLY A 60 -19.71 -19.35 -0.07
CA GLY A 60 -20.82 -18.95 -0.93
C GLY A 60 -21.62 -17.77 -0.39
N LEU A 61 -20.96 -16.77 0.25
CA LEU A 61 -21.65 -15.68 0.93
C LEU A 61 -22.32 -14.69 -0.02
N GLY A 62 -21.87 -14.62 -1.27
CA GLY A 62 -22.45 -13.74 -2.30
C GLY A 62 -22.26 -12.25 -2.04
N LEU A 63 -21.29 -11.87 -1.21
CA LEU A 63 -20.98 -10.46 -0.97
C LEU A 63 -20.39 -9.82 -2.22
N THR A 64 -20.90 -8.65 -2.56
CA THR A 64 -20.36 -7.84 -3.66
C THR A 64 -19.02 -7.22 -3.30
N LEU A 65 -18.24 -6.79 -4.31
CA LEU A 65 -16.98 -6.08 -4.08
C LEU A 65 -17.15 -4.86 -3.17
N GLY A 66 -18.22 -4.08 -3.37
CA GLY A 66 -18.54 -2.93 -2.52
C GLY A 66 -18.71 -3.33 -1.05
N GLN A 67 -19.49 -4.38 -0.78
CA GLN A 67 -19.69 -4.90 0.57
C GLN A 67 -18.39 -5.42 1.21
N LEU A 68 -17.52 -6.05 0.41
CA LEU A 68 -16.19 -6.46 0.88
C LEU A 68 -15.31 -5.24 1.19
N CYS A 69 -15.38 -4.17 0.40
CA CYS A 69 -14.67 -2.92 0.68
C CYS A 69 -15.18 -2.26 1.97
N ASP A 70 -16.50 -2.21 2.20
CA ASP A 70 -17.11 -1.67 3.42
C ASP A 70 -16.68 -2.45 4.68
N LEU A 71 -16.53 -3.76 4.56
CA LEU A 71 -15.96 -4.59 5.64
C LEU A 71 -14.45 -4.38 5.76
N GLY A 72 -13.75 -4.34 4.63
CA GLY A 72 -12.31 -4.22 4.56
C GLY A 72 -11.76 -2.96 5.20
N VAL A 73 -12.42 -1.80 5.00
CA VAL A 73 -12.00 -0.53 5.59
C VAL A 73 -11.98 -0.57 7.12
N THR A 74 -12.85 -1.37 7.75
CA THR A 74 -12.87 -1.54 9.21
C THR A 74 -11.66 -2.31 9.74
N LEU A 75 -10.97 -3.05 8.88
CA LEU A 75 -9.79 -3.84 9.19
C LEU A 75 -8.49 -3.08 8.88
N GLY A 76 -8.50 -2.24 7.84
CA GLY A 76 -7.38 -1.40 7.46
C GLY A 76 -7.68 -0.51 6.26
N ALA A 77 -7.14 0.70 6.28
CA ALA A 77 -7.40 1.72 5.25
C ALA A 77 -7.02 1.27 3.83
N ASP A 78 -5.94 0.49 3.67
CA ASP A 78 -5.48 0.01 2.37
C ASP A 78 -6.22 -1.25 1.87
N VAL A 79 -7.07 -1.88 2.70
CA VAL A 79 -7.76 -3.13 2.31
C VAL A 79 -8.71 -2.92 1.12
N PRO A 80 -9.51 -1.83 1.05
CA PRO A 80 -10.35 -1.56 -0.11
C PRO A 80 -9.55 -1.43 -1.42
N PHE A 81 -8.38 -0.79 -1.38
CA PHE A 81 -7.50 -0.71 -2.54
C PHE A 81 -7.01 -2.10 -2.98
N CYS A 82 -6.58 -2.93 -2.02
CA CYS A 82 -6.14 -4.30 -2.31
C CYS A 82 -7.25 -5.18 -2.89
N LEU A 83 -8.51 -4.92 -2.52
CA LEU A 83 -9.70 -5.60 -3.09
C LEU A 83 -9.97 -5.15 -4.52
N GLN A 84 -9.90 -3.85 -4.80
CA GLN A 84 -10.23 -3.27 -6.11
C GLN A 84 -9.11 -3.43 -7.14
N LYS A 85 -7.85 -3.38 -6.71
CA LYS A 85 -6.64 -3.48 -7.55
C LYS A 85 -6.56 -2.39 -8.63
N GLY A 86 -5.44 -2.36 -9.36
CA GLY A 86 -5.20 -1.43 -10.46
C GLY A 86 -4.75 -0.05 -9.99
N THR A 87 -4.86 0.96 -10.86
CA THR A 87 -4.44 2.33 -10.56
C THR A 87 -5.63 3.11 -10.00
N MET A 88 -5.46 3.71 -8.83
CA MET A 88 -6.52 4.43 -8.12
C MET A 88 -6.01 5.77 -7.59
N LEU A 89 -6.89 6.78 -7.59
CA LEU A 89 -6.78 7.91 -6.68
C LEU A 89 -7.42 7.50 -5.36
N SER A 90 -6.67 7.60 -4.27
CA SER A 90 -7.14 7.35 -2.91
C SER A 90 -7.24 8.66 -2.15
N GLU A 91 -8.39 8.90 -1.54
CA GLU A 91 -8.70 10.09 -0.75
C GLU A 91 -9.23 9.68 0.62
N GLY A 92 -9.47 10.66 1.51
CA GLY A 92 -9.86 10.38 2.88
C GLY A 92 -8.70 9.78 3.69
N ILE A 93 -8.91 8.66 4.37
CA ILE A 93 -7.85 7.87 5.02
C ILE A 93 -7.28 6.79 4.08
N GLY A 94 -7.72 6.76 2.79
CA GLY A 94 -7.35 5.79 1.76
C GLY A 94 -8.53 4.95 1.24
N GLU A 95 -9.73 5.16 1.77
CA GLU A 95 -10.93 4.37 1.47
C GLU A 95 -11.76 4.91 0.30
N ILE A 96 -11.65 6.20 -0.01
CA ILE A 96 -12.37 6.81 -1.14
C ILE A 96 -11.53 6.58 -2.38
N LEU A 97 -11.95 5.63 -3.21
CA LEU A 97 -11.19 5.17 -4.35
C LEU A 97 -11.85 5.57 -5.67
N THR A 98 -11.10 6.29 -6.49
CA THR A 98 -11.49 6.62 -7.86
C THR A 98 -10.60 5.89 -8.85
N ARG A 99 -11.17 5.06 -9.72
CA ARG A 99 -10.42 4.31 -10.73
C ARG A 99 -9.78 5.25 -11.75
N LEU A 100 -8.50 5.06 -11.99
CA LEU A 100 -7.74 5.71 -13.04
C LEU A 100 -7.39 4.72 -14.17
N PRO A 101 -6.98 5.20 -15.35
CA PRO A 101 -6.39 4.33 -16.36
C PRO A 101 -5.19 3.56 -15.79
N ASP A 102 -4.98 2.34 -16.25
CA ASP A 102 -3.82 1.57 -15.82
C ASP A 102 -2.53 2.23 -16.33
N LEU A 103 -1.48 2.18 -15.50
CA LEU A 103 -0.14 2.64 -15.89
C LEU A 103 0.43 1.78 -17.01
N SER A 104 1.31 2.37 -17.81
CA SER A 104 2.17 1.59 -18.69
C SER A 104 2.99 0.60 -17.86
N PRO A 105 3.38 -0.56 -18.40
CA PRO A 105 4.28 -1.46 -17.70
C PRO A 105 5.61 -0.77 -17.39
N LEU A 106 5.96 -0.72 -16.10
CA LEU A 106 7.22 -0.21 -15.60
C LEU A 106 7.91 -1.28 -14.77
N TRP A 107 9.23 -1.31 -14.82
CA TRP A 107 10.01 -2.10 -13.89
C TRP A 107 10.14 -1.37 -12.56
N VAL A 108 10.02 -2.11 -11.47
CA VAL A 108 10.08 -1.55 -10.11
C VAL A 108 11.15 -2.29 -9.32
N LEU A 109 12.20 -1.58 -8.92
CA LEU A 109 13.18 -2.10 -7.98
C LEU A 109 12.81 -1.63 -6.57
N LEU A 110 12.63 -2.59 -5.66
CA LEU A 110 12.32 -2.34 -4.25
C LEU A 110 13.57 -2.57 -3.41
N ILE A 111 13.93 -1.63 -2.55
CA ILE A 111 15.00 -1.77 -1.57
C ILE A 111 14.41 -1.55 -0.17
N LYS A 112 14.41 -2.59 0.65
CA LYS A 112 14.00 -2.52 2.06
C LYS A 112 15.23 -2.74 2.93
N PRO A 113 15.75 -1.70 3.62
CA PRO A 113 16.82 -1.87 4.60
C PRO A 113 16.31 -2.65 5.82
N ASP A 114 17.24 -3.20 6.61
CA ASP A 114 16.90 -3.96 7.81
C ASP A 114 16.57 -3.05 9.00
N ILE A 115 15.58 -2.20 8.79
CA ILE A 115 14.98 -1.32 9.80
C ILE A 115 13.46 -1.50 9.77
N SER A 116 12.80 -1.10 10.86
CA SER A 116 11.34 -1.11 10.98
C SER A 116 10.84 0.27 11.31
N VAL A 117 9.84 0.75 10.57
CA VAL A 117 9.22 2.06 10.78
C VAL A 117 7.79 1.85 11.25
N SER A 118 7.42 2.51 12.34
CA SER A 118 6.05 2.51 12.83
C SER A 118 5.20 3.52 12.05
N THR A 119 4.24 3.03 11.28
CA THR A 119 3.28 3.88 10.55
C THR A 119 2.58 4.86 11.49
N GLY A 120 2.12 4.39 12.67
CA GLY A 120 1.47 5.25 13.65
C GLY A 120 2.39 6.36 14.15
N TYR A 121 3.67 6.07 14.38
CA TYR A 121 4.66 7.07 14.76
C TYR A 121 4.80 8.16 13.67
N VAL A 122 4.97 7.75 12.42
CA VAL A 122 5.15 8.70 11.30
C VAL A 122 3.96 9.64 11.18
N TYR A 123 2.73 9.12 11.22
CA TYR A 123 1.53 9.96 11.14
C TYR A 123 1.36 10.89 12.34
N THR A 124 1.73 10.45 13.56
CA THR A 124 1.62 11.31 14.76
C THR A 124 2.69 12.39 14.83
N HIS A 125 3.82 12.23 14.12
CA HIS A 125 4.91 13.21 14.06
C HIS A 125 4.88 14.06 12.79
N LEU A 126 3.94 13.79 11.87
CA LEU A 126 3.75 14.59 10.68
C LEU A 126 3.19 15.97 11.06
N LYS A 127 3.95 17.00 10.76
CA LYS A 127 3.57 18.40 11.03
C LYS A 127 2.98 19.01 9.77
N LEU A 128 1.67 18.95 9.66
CA LEU A 128 0.95 19.41 8.47
C LEU A 128 1.24 20.89 8.14
N ASP A 129 1.42 21.72 9.17
CA ASP A 129 1.70 23.16 9.02
C ASP A 129 3.12 23.45 8.47
N GLU A 130 4.04 22.49 8.56
CA GLU A 130 5.41 22.60 8.05
C GLU A 130 5.55 22.05 6.61
N ILE A 131 4.51 21.44 6.05
CA ILE A 131 4.53 20.93 4.69
C ILE A 131 4.37 22.08 3.70
N THR A 132 5.46 22.44 3.03
CA THR A 132 5.49 23.56 2.08
C THR A 132 5.24 23.14 0.63
N SER A 133 5.28 21.83 0.34
CA SER A 133 5.09 21.28 -0.99
C SER A 133 4.19 20.06 -0.94
N HIS A 134 3.14 20.08 -1.75
CA HIS A 134 2.25 18.95 -1.98
C HIS A 134 2.40 18.46 -3.41
N PRO A 135 2.17 17.14 -3.68
CA PRO A 135 2.13 16.66 -5.05
C PRO A 135 1.01 17.36 -5.82
N ASP A 136 1.28 17.72 -7.07
CA ASP A 136 0.24 18.20 -7.99
C ASP A 136 -0.54 16.98 -8.50
N THR A 137 -1.55 16.57 -7.72
CA THR A 137 -2.32 15.36 -7.99
C THR A 137 -3.04 15.42 -9.34
N GLU A 138 -3.57 16.60 -9.73
CA GLU A 138 -4.26 16.76 -11.02
C GLU A 138 -3.28 16.58 -12.18
N HIS A 139 -2.10 17.17 -12.09
CA HIS A 139 -1.04 16.98 -13.07
C HIS A 139 -0.59 15.51 -13.16
N LEU A 140 -0.42 14.82 -12.03
CA LEU A 140 -0.05 13.40 -12.01
C LEU A 140 -1.14 12.52 -12.66
N ILE A 141 -2.42 12.80 -12.39
CA ILE A 141 -3.55 12.11 -13.05
C ILE A 141 -3.53 12.33 -14.56
N ASP A 142 -3.21 13.55 -15.00
CA ASP A 142 -3.08 13.86 -16.41
C ASP A 142 -1.89 13.14 -17.07
N CYS A 143 -0.77 12.98 -16.37
CA CYS A 143 0.35 12.16 -16.83
C CYS A 143 -0.06 10.68 -16.99
N ILE A 144 -0.80 10.13 -16.04
CA ILE A 144 -1.35 8.76 -16.12
C ILE A 144 -2.24 8.62 -17.37
N ARG A 145 -3.16 9.55 -17.58
CA ARG A 145 -4.07 9.52 -18.73
C ARG A 145 -3.36 9.60 -20.10
N ARG A 146 -2.22 10.27 -20.14
CA ARG A 146 -1.41 10.45 -21.36
C ARG A 146 -0.29 9.44 -21.51
N HIS A 147 -0.14 8.53 -20.55
CA HIS A 147 1.00 7.58 -20.49
C HIS A 147 2.36 8.29 -20.53
N ASP A 148 2.45 9.48 -19.89
CA ASP A 148 3.71 10.20 -19.71
C ASP A 148 4.41 9.74 -18.42
N ASP A 149 4.92 8.53 -18.45
CA ASP A 149 5.51 7.86 -17.29
C ASP A 149 6.75 8.61 -16.76
N ALA A 150 7.52 9.24 -17.65
CA ALA A 150 8.71 9.97 -17.27
C ALA A 150 8.39 11.26 -16.50
N THR A 151 7.34 11.99 -16.88
CA THR A 151 6.90 13.17 -16.15
C THR A 151 6.18 12.77 -14.86
N LEU A 152 5.37 11.70 -14.89
CA LEU A 152 4.74 11.12 -13.71
C LEU A 152 5.81 10.77 -12.65
N ALA A 153 6.82 10.00 -13.04
CA ALA A 153 7.86 9.54 -12.12
C ALA A 153 8.66 10.69 -11.48
N ARG A 154 8.93 11.76 -12.23
CA ARG A 154 9.58 12.97 -11.69
C ARG A 154 8.69 13.79 -10.77
N GLY A 155 7.38 13.72 -10.96
CA GLY A 155 6.39 14.46 -10.16
C GLY A 155 6.00 13.76 -8.86
N LEU A 156 6.43 12.51 -8.63
CA LEU A 156 6.10 11.77 -7.43
C LEU A 156 6.69 12.45 -6.18
N SER A 157 5.89 12.55 -5.14
CA SER A 157 6.35 13.02 -3.82
C SER A 157 5.60 12.28 -2.70
N ASN A 158 6.25 12.21 -1.53
CA ASN A 158 5.67 11.58 -0.36
C ASN A 158 5.97 12.44 0.88
N VAL A 159 4.94 13.10 1.40
CA VAL A 159 5.07 14.00 2.57
C VAL A 159 5.55 13.25 3.83
N LEU A 160 5.34 11.94 3.94
CA LEU A 160 5.81 11.14 5.07
C LEU A 160 7.34 11.04 5.12
N GLU A 161 8.02 11.30 4.01
CA GLU A 161 9.48 11.39 3.96
C GLU A 161 10.04 12.50 4.86
N THR A 162 9.27 13.55 5.11
CA THR A 162 9.67 14.66 6.01
C THR A 162 9.86 14.20 7.45
N VAL A 163 9.22 13.11 7.83
CA VAL A 163 9.38 12.48 9.15
C VAL A 163 10.41 11.35 9.10
N THR A 164 10.25 10.47 8.14
CA THR A 164 10.98 9.18 8.15
C THR A 164 12.44 9.35 7.73
N ILE A 165 12.74 10.17 6.72
CA ILE A 165 14.12 10.34 6.23
C ILE A 165 15.05 10.99 7.27
N PRO A 166 14.64 12.04 8.02
CA PRO A 166 15.49 12.58 9.08
C PRO A 166 15.87 11.57 10.17
N GLU A 167 14.98 10.65 10.50
CA GLU A 167 15.26 9.58 11.47
C GLU A 167 16.11 8.45 10.90
N TYR A 168 15.93 8.17 9.62
CA TYR A 168 16.62 7.07 8.91
C TYR A 168 17.30 7.59 7.64
N PRO A 169 18.45 8.33 7.76
CA PRO A 169 19.12 8.96 6.61
C PRO A 169 19.53 8.00 5.49
N ILE A 170 19.69 6.71 5.80
CA ILE A 170 19.95 5.67 4.81
C ILE A 170 18.91 5.66 3.68
N LEU A 171 17.66 6.07 3.96
CA LEU A 171 16.61 6.10 2.94
C LEU A 171 16.90 7.15 1.86
N ALA A 172 17.48 8.30 2.24
CA ALA A 172 17.92 9.29 1.26
C ALA A 172 19.09 8.78 0.39
N GLU A 173 19.99 7.99 0.99
CA GLU A 173 21.10 7.37 0.26
C GLU A 173 20.58 6.33 -0.73
N LEU A 174 19.63 5.49 -0.32
CA LEU A 174 19.00 4.50 -1.18
C LEU A 174 18.22 5.14 -2.34
N LYS A 175 17.48 6.21 -2.09
CA LYS A 175 16.80 6.98 -3.15
C LYS A 175 17.79 7.55 -4.15
N ARG A 176 18.90 8.12 -3.66
CA ARG A 176 19.97 8.63 -4.52
C ARG A 176 20.59 7.49 -5.33
N PHE A 177 20.91 6.37 -4.68
CA PHE A 177 21.46 5.19 -5.36
C PHE A 177 20.55 4.74 -6.52
N LEU A 178 19.23 4.64 -6.30
CA LEU A 178 18.27 4.29 -7.35
C LEU A 178 18.30 5.29 -8.51
N SER A 179 18.31 6.60 -8.20
CA SER A 179 18.37 7.66 -9.23
C SER A 179 19.69 7.64 -10.01
N ASP A 180 20.82 7.47 -9.32
CA ASP A 180 22.15 7.40 -9.95
C ASP A 180 22.32 6.16 -10.84
N ASN A 181 21.50 5.11 -10.62
CA ASN A 181 21.45 3.88 -11.40
C ASN A 181 20.26 3.82 -12.38
N GLY A 182 19.79 4.96 -12.85
CA GLY A 182 18.89 5.04 -14.00
C GLY A 182 17.39 5.01 -13.68
N ALA A 183 16.99 5.03 -12.41
CA ALA A 183 15.59 5.18 -12.10
C ALA A 183 15.03 6.52 -12.63
N ILE A 184 13.94 6.48 -13.38
CA ILE A 184 13.22 7.68 -13.87
C ILE A 184 12.50 8.43 -12.74
N GLY A 185 12.32 7.78 -11.59
CA GLY A 185 11.84 8.34 -10.34
C GLY A 185 12.12 7.40 -9.19
N SER A 186 12.38 7.94 -7.99
CA SER A 186 12.57 7.16 -6.78
C SER A 186 11.84 7.78 -5.59
N LEU A 187 11.20 6.95 -4.78
CA LEU A 187 10.39 7.40 -3.65
C LEU A 187 10.38 6.38 -2.52
N MET A 188 10.07 6.83 -1.31
CA MET A 188 9.73 5.96 -0.20
C MET A 188 8.28 5.50 -0.33
N SER A 189 8.02 4.22 -0.11
CA SER A 189 6.68 3.63 -0.16
C SER A 189 5.96 3.78 1.17
N GLY A 190 4.82 4.48 1.17
CA GLY A 190 4.02 4.72 2.37
C GLY A 190 4.82 5.41 3.47
N SER A 191 4.75 4.91 4.69
CA SER A 191 5.56 5.40 5.83
C SER A 191 7.01 4.88 5.82
N GLY A 192 7.37 4.05 4.83
CA GLY A 192 8.68 3.41 4.74
C GLY A 192 8.74 2.07 5.49
N PRO A 193 9.95 1.48 5.63
CA PRO A 193 11.23 1.96 5.14
C PRO A 193 11.58 1.58 3.70
N THR A 194 10.69 0.90 2.97
CA THR A 194 10.98 0.54 1.58
C THR A 194 11.09 1.78 0.72
N THR A 195 12.16 1.87 -0.05
CA THR A 195 12.29 2.80 -1.17
C THR A 195 12.16 2.04 -2.48
N TYR A 196 11.64 2.70 -3.50
CA TYR A 196 11.53 2.11 -4.82
C TYR A 196 12.06 3.04 -5.91
N GLY A 197 12.53 2.43 -6.98
CA GLY A 197 12.89 3.09 -8.23
C GLY A 197 12.02 2.56 -9.36
N LEU A 198 11.60 3.46 -10.25
CA LEU A 198 10.86 3.13 -11.47
C LEU A 198 11.80 3.15 -12.66
N TYR A 199 11.68 2.15 -13.52
CA TYR A 199 12.55 2.00 -14.71
C TYR A 199 11.69 1.68 -15.92
N GLN A 200 12.09 2.18 -17.09
CA GLN A 200 11.43 1.86 -18.37
C GLN A 200 11.88 0.51 -18.91
N ASP A 201 13.11 0.12 -18.65
CA ASP A 201 13.73 -1.12 -19.10
C ASP A 201 14.29 -1.94 -17.93
N GLU A 202 14.52 -3.24 -18.16
CA GLU A 202 15.09 -4.17 -17.17
C GLU A 202 16.61 -4.02 -16.99
N SER A 203 17.26 -3.05 -17.61
CA SER A 203 18.72 -2.89 -17.73
C SER A 203 19.42 -2.48 -16.42
#